data_46c1be10c0da8b7ddd327f7f6e7ed565
#
_entry.id   46c1be10c0da8b7ddd327f7f6e7ed565
#
_cell.length_a   1.000
_cell.length_b   1.000
_cell.length_c   1.000
_cell.angle_alpha   90.00
_cell.angle_beta   90.00
_cell.angle_gamma   90.00
#
_symmetry.space_group_name_H-M   'P 1'
#
loop_
_entity.id
_entity.type
_entity.pdbx_description
1 polymer ?
#
loop_
_entity_poly.entity_id
_entity_poly.type
_entity_poly.pdbx_seq_one_letter_code
_entity_poly.pdbx_strand_id
1 'polypeptide(L)'
;MPIRLAQRSRIAVVEIHGVIGNQVKISEFAHMIDSLSNNQRIRALILDIDSPGGSATGSEVLYRSIQRVAASKPVYAYVRGIGASGGYYLACAASKIYALPTALIGSIGVIYLRPILEQLLTKVGIDFSVYKSGEFKDMTGFWRSPTDRESQKFQGLIDEIFDNFVAVVADGRSLDDSFVRKVATGEVMTAQRGKNCGLVDELGDFKDALEDV
;
A
#
# COMPACT_ATOMS: atom_id res chain seq x y z
N MET A 1 -6.38 42.43 -29.09
CA MET A 1 -6.83 41.24 -28.42
C MET A 1 -5.59 40.43 -27.95
N PRO A 2 -5.32 40.29 -26.68
CA PRO A 2 -4.16 39.52 -26.26
C PRO A 2 -4.41 38.02 -26.54
N ILE A 3 -3.54 37.40 -27.31
CA ILE A 3 -3.53 35.96 -27.57
C ILE A 3 -3.20 35.29 -26.24
N ARG A 4 -4.21 34.69 -25.58
CA ARG A 4 -3.97 33.75 -24.46
C ARG A 4 -3.37 32.48 -25.06
N LEU A 5 -2.05 32.33 -24.93
CA LEU A 5 -1.40 31.05 -25.16
C LEU A 5 -2.05 30.03 -24.21
N ALA A 6 -2.74 29.04 -24.77
CA ALA A 6 -3.29 27.95 -23.99
C ALA A 6 -2.13 27.28 -23.23
N GLN A 7 -2.15 27.32 -21.90
CA GLN A 7 -1.22 26.55 -21.11
C GLN A 7 -1.47 25.07 -21.40
N ARG A 8 -0.48 24.37 -21.97
CA ARG A 8 -0.58 22.93 -22.22
C ARG A 8 -0.76 22.23 -20.87
N SER A 9 -1.92 21.66 -20.66
CA SER A 9 -2.21 20.78 -19.54
C SER A 9 -1.32 19.54 -19.62
N ARG A 10 -0.86 19.04 -18.47
CA ARG A 10 0.01 17.85 -18.37
C ARG A 10 -0.62 16.85 -17.41
N ILE A 11 -0.44 15.59 -17.72
CA ILE A 11 -0.70 14.48 -16.81
C ILE A 11 0.65 14.15 -16.16
N ALA A 12 0.66 14.05 -14.84
CA ALA A 12 1.82 13.53 -14.11
C ALA A 12 1.74 12.01 -14.05
N VAL A 13 2.87 11.34 -14.19
CA VAL A 13 3.01 9.90 -13.94
C VAL A 13 3.97 9.72 -12.78
N VAL A 14 3.54 8.97 -11.77
CA VAL A 14 4.38 8.60 -10.62
C VAL A 14 4.55 7.10 -10.63
N GLU A 15 5.79 6.67 -10.83
CA GLU A 15 6.17 5.27 -10.88
C GLU A 15 6.40 4.74 -9.45
N ILE A 16 5.52 3.84 -8.99
CA ILE A 16 5.61 3.15 -7.70
C ILE A 16 6.15 1.75 -7.96
N HIS A 17 7.45 1.65 -8.22
CA HIS A 17 8.10 0.41 -8.59
C HIS A 17 8.99 -0.12 -7.47
N GLY A 18 8.76 -1.37 -7.07
CA GLY A 18 9.52 -2.07 -6.03
C GLY A 18 8.92 -1.94 -4.62
N VAL A 19 9.71 -2.28 -3.61
CA VAL A 19 9.27 -2.38 -2.21
C VAL A 19 9.15 -0.99 -1.57
N ILE A 20 7.97 -0.71 -0.98
CA ILE A 20 7.70 0.55 -0.26
C ILE A 20 8.53 0.59 1.02
N GLY A 21 9.32 1.65 1.17
CA GLY A 21 10.30 1.80 2.25
C GLY A 21 11.71 1.35 1.89
N ASN A 22 11.91 0.85 0.67
CA ASN A 22 13.22 0.50 0.12
C ASN A 22 13.44 1.22 -1.22
N GLN A 23 13.06 0.62 -2.36
CA GLN A 23 13.16 1.27 -3.68
C GLN A 23 12.22 2.49 -3.75
N VAL A 24 10.99 2.35 -3.26
CA VAL A 24 10.06 3.48 -3.10
C VAL A 24 10.35 4.19 -1.79
N LYS A 25 11.19 5.23 -1.86
CA LYS A 25 11.61 6.02 -0.69
C LYS A 25 10.49 6.93 -0.22
N ILE A 26 9.92 6.65 0.95
CA ILE A 26 8.69 7.24 1.46
C ILE A 26 8.73 8.77 1.44
N SER A 27 9.77 9.39 2.04
CA SER A 27 9.84 10.86 2.14
C SER A 27 9.98 11.54 0.79
N GLU A 28 10.81 10.99 -0.10
CA GLU A 28 11.02 11.55 -1.43
C GLU A 28 9.73 11.51 -2.27
N PHE A 29 9.06 10.35 -2.26
CA PHE A 29 7.80 10.17 -2.99
C PHE A 29 6.66 11.01 -2.39
N ALA A 30 6.54 11.08 -1.06
CA ALA A 30 5.54 11.92 -0.42
C ALA A 30 5.71 13.40 -0.81
N HIS A 31 6.92 13.95 -0.72
CA HIS A 31 7.20 15.32 -1.13
C HIS A 31 6.92 15.56 -2.61
N MET A 32 7.32 14.64 -3.48
CA MET A 32 7.06 14.70 -4.91
C MET A 32 5.55 14.74 -5.18
N ILE A 33 4.80 13.80 -4.64
CA ILE A 33 3.33 13.71 -4.82
C ILE A 33 2.65 14.96 -4.27
N ASP A 34 2.99 15.41 -3.06
CA ASP A 34 2.42 16.61 -2.45
C ASP A 34 2.65 17.86 -3.30
N SER A 35 3.79 17.96 -3.98
CA SER A 35 4.08 19.08 -4.90
C SER A 35 3.13 19.14 -6.09
N LEU A 36 2.53 17.98 -6.48
CA LEU A 36 1.59 17.90 -7.60
C LEU A 36 0.22 18.49 -7.26
N SER A 37 -0.18 18.45 -5.98
CA SER A 37 -1.50 18.93 -5.55
C SER A 37 -1.70 20.42 -5.89
N ASN A 38 -0.68 21.25 -5.67
CA ASN A 38 -0.71 22.68 -5.89
C ASN A 38 -0.25 23.13 -7.29
N ASN A 39 0.26 22.21 -8.12
CA ASN A 39 0.77 22.55 -9.45
C ASN A 39 -0.37 22.68 -10.47
N GLN A 40 -0.76 23.91 -10.78
CA GLN A 40 -1.84 24.20 -11.74
C GLN A 40 -1.60 23.72 -13.17
N ARG A 41 -0.35 23.40 -13.55
CA ARG A 41 -0.02 22.86 -14.87
C ARG A 41 -0.33 21.37 -14.98
N ILE A 42 -0.44 20.67 -13.83
CA ILE A 42 -0.80 19.25 -13.74
C ILE A 42 -2.32 19.17 -13.58
N ARG A 43 -2.97 18.48 -14.48
CA ARG A 43 -4.43 18.33 -14.50
C ARG A 43 -4.91 16.99 -13.96
N ALA A 44 -4.06 15.98 -14.03
CA ALA A 44 -4.35 14.62 -13.53
C ALA A 44 -3.06 13.92 -13.10
N LEU A 45 -3.21 12.84 -12.34
CA LEU A 45 -2.12 11.97 -11.89
C LEU A 45 -2.43 10.53 -12.30
N ILE A 46 -1.44 9.84 -12.86
CA ILE A 46 -1.45 8.39 -13.01
C ILE A 46 -0.39 7.80 -12.07
N LEU A 47 -0.79 6.86 -11.25
CA LEU A 47 0.11 6.01 -10.47
C LEU A 47 0.41 4.78 -11.33
N ASP A 48 1.66 4.63 -11.78
CA ASP A 48 2.13 3.43 -12.47
C ASP A 48 2.71 2.49 -11.43
N ILE A 49 1.97 1.44 -11.09
CA ILE A 49 2.26 0.57 -9.95
C ILE A 49 2.83 -0.76 -10.40
N ASP A 50 4.02 -1.08 -9.89
CA ASP A 50 4.66 -2.39 -9.96
C ASP A 50 5.34 -2.69 -8.63
N SER A 51 4.53 -2.95 -7.59
CA SER A 51 4.98 -3.05 -6.19
C SER A 51 4.32 -4.20 -5.46
N PRO A 52 5.11 -5.05 -4.78
CA PRO A 52 4.58 -6.08 -3.89
C PRO A 52 4.10 -5.51 -2.54
N GLY A 53 4.21 -4.20 -2.33
CA GLY A 53 3.96 -3.54 -1.07
C GLY A 53 5.23 -3.27 -0.27
N GLY A 54 5.14 -3.32 1.06
CA GLY A 54 6.28 -3.05 1.96
C GLY A 54 5.84 -2.48 3.30
N SER A 55 6.45 -1.39 3.74
CA SER A 55 6.15 -0.74 5.02
C SER A 55 4.68 -0.30 5.11
N ALA A 56 3.93 -0.81 6.10
CA ALA A 56 2.53 -0.42 6.34
C ALA A 56 2.40 1.09 6.56
N THR A 57 3.19 1.65 7.50
CA THR A 57 3.20 3.09 7.76
C THR A 57 3.64 3.89 6.53
N GLY A 58 4.61 3.37 5.77
CA GLY A 58 5.05 4.01 4.53
C GLY A 58 3.95 4.06 3.48
N SER A 59 3.18 2.98 3.34
CA SER A 59 2.02 2.93 2.45
C SER A 59 0.95 3.94 2.88
N GLU A 60 0.68 4.07 4.18
CA GLU A 60 -0.27 5.06 4.68
C GLU A 60 0.18 6.49 4.41
N VAL A 61 1.47 6.83 4.62
CA VAL A 61 2.00 8.17 4.32
C VAL A 61 1.81 8.52 2.85
N LEU A 62 2.17 7.62 1.95
CA LEU A 62 2.02 7.83 0.51
C LEU A 62 0.54 7.89 0.08
N TYR A 63 -0.31 7.02 0.62
CA TYR A 63 -1.74 7.04 0.39
C TYR A 63 -2.35 8.41 0.73
N ARG A 64 -2.03 8.97 1.90
CA ARG A 64 -2.49 10.29 2.32
C ARG A 64 -1.97 11.40 1.38
N SER A 65 -0.75 11.30 0.88
CA SER A 65 -0.22 12.24 -0.13
C SER A 65 -1.02 12.15 -1.43
N ILE A 66 -1.34 10.93 -1.89
CA ILE A 66 -2.15 10.72 -3.10
C ILE A 66 -3.57 11.25 -2.90
N GLN A 67 -4.20 11.01 -1.74
CA GLN A 67 -5.53 11.55 -1.42
C GLN A 67 -5.56 13.08 -1.47
N ARG A 68 -4.49 13.77 -1.04
CA ARG A 68 -4.40 15.24 -1.17
C ARG A 68 -4.43 15.70 -2.64
N VAL A 69 -3.83 14.93 -3.54
CA VAL A 69 -3.94 15.19 -4.99
C VAL A 69 -5.35 14.88 -5.48
N ALA A 70 -5.90 13.73 -5.08
CA ALA A 70 -7.24 13.27 -5.49
C ALA A 70 -8.36 14.24 -5.07
N ALA A 71 -8.16 15.00 -3.98
CA ALA A 71 -9.11 16.02 -3.54
C ALA A 71 -9.35 17.15 -4.59
N SER A 72 -8.45 17.34 -5.53
CA SER A 72 -8.52 18.45 -6.50
C SER A 72 -8.28 18.04 -7.96
N LYS A 73 -7.84 16.82 -8.21
CA LYS A 73 -7.46 16.33 -9.55
C LYS A 73 -7.83 14.87 -9.70
N PRO A 74 -8.22 14.41 -10.90
CA PRO A 74 -8.35 12.98 -11.19
C PRO A 74 -7.02 12.26 -10.89
N VAL A 75 -7.14 11.14 -10.19
CA VAL A 75 -6.03 10.20 -9.93
C VAL A 75 -6.45 8.83 -10.42
N TYR A 76 -5.71 8.27 -11.36
CA TYR A 76 -5.89 6.91 -11.82
C TYR A 76 -4.70 6.05 -11.39
N ALA A 77 -4.95 4.77 -11.15
CA ALA A 77 -3.90 3.79 -10.92
C ALA A 77 -3.86 2.81 -12.10
N TYR A 78 -2.66 2.51 -12.54
CA TYR A 78 -2.39 1.45 -13.49
C TYR A 78 -1.48 0.42 -12.85
N VAL A 79 -1.94 -0.81 -12.73
CA VAL A 79 -1.14 -1.92 -12.23
C VAL A 79 -0.51 -2.66 -13.40
N ARG A 80 0.81 -2.49 -13.55
CA ARG A 80 1.60 -3.03 -14.65
C ARG A 80 1.85 -4.53 -14.50
N GLY A 81 2.38 -4.95 -13.39
CA GLY A 81 2.74 -6.35 -13.10
C GLY A 81 2.20 -6.79 -11.74
N ILE A 82 2.57 -6.10 -10.68
CA ILE A 82 2.09 -6.37 -9.34
C ILE A 82 1.63 -5.10 -8.64
N GLY A 83 0.44 -5.14 -8.06
CA GLY A 83 -0.08 -4.11 -7.17
C GLY A 83 -0.66 -4.80 -5.93
N ALA A 84 0.24 -5.30 -5.06
CA ALA A 84 -0.14 -6.14 -3.94
C ALA A 84 0.16 -5.46 -2.60
N SER A 85 -0.58 -5.82 -1.53
CA SER A 85 -0.39 -5.30 -0.17
C SER A 85 -0.33 -3.77 -0.18
N GLY A 86 0.76 -3.14 0.29
CA GLY A 86 0.95 -1.69 0.24
C GLY A 86 0.78 -1.09 -1.17
N GLY A 87 1.15 -1.81 -2.24
CA GLY A 87 0.94 -1.36 -3.62
C GLY A 87 -0.54 -1.24 -3.96
N TYR A 88 -1.36 -2.21 -3.51
CA TYR A 88 -2.82 -2.15 -3.66
C TYR A 88 -3.44 -1.08 -2.75
N TYR A 89 -2.90 -0.92 -1.52
CA TYR A 89 -3.30 0.15 -0.61
C TYR A 89 -3.21 1.53 -1.28
N LEU A 90 -2.10 1.78 -2.01
CA LEU A 90 -1.92 3.03 -2.76
C LEU A 90 -2.90 3.15 -3.93
N ALA A 91 -3.17 2.05 -4.65
CA ALA A 91 -4.12 2.05 -5.75
C ALA A 91 -5.53 2.45 -5.29
N CYS A 92 -5.93 2.11 -4.06
CA CYS A 92 -7.22 2.49 -3.48
C CYS A 92 -7.41 4.00 -3.29
N ALA A 93 -6.35 4.83 -3.39
CA ALA A 93 -6.48 6.29 -3.40
C ALA A 93 -6.90 6.85 -4.77
N ALA A 94 -6.88 6.04 -5.82
CA ALA A 94 -7.28 6.42 -7.17
C ALA A 94 -8.78 6.27 -7.36
N SER A 95 -9.37 7.15 -8.18
CA SER A 95 -10.78 7.07 -8.56
C SER A 95 -11.07 5.93 -9.55
N LYS A 96 -10.03 5.43 -10.24
CA LYS A 96 -10.14 4.33 -11.19
C LYS A 96 -8.84 3.52 -11.23
N ILE A 97 -8.96 2.20 -11.21
CA ILE A 97 -7.83 1.25 -11.24
C ILE A 97 -7.88 0.46 -12.54
N TYR A 98 -6.86 0.64 -13.36
CA TYR A 98 -6.55 -0.18 -14.53
C TYR A 98 -5.52 -1.24 -14.19
N ALA A 99 -5.62 -2.40 -14.80
CA ALA A 99 -4.61 -3.43 -14.66
C ALA A 99 -4.52 -4.32 -15.91
N LEU A 100 -3.34 -4.82 -16.22
CA LEU A 100 -3.23 -5.91 -17.19
C LEU A 100 -3.97 -7.15 -16.67
N PRO A 101 -4.67 -7.93 -17.51
CA PRO A 101 -5.44 -9.10 -17.06
C PRO A 101 -4.63 -10.10 -16.22
N THR A 102 -3.33 -10.22 -16.52
CA THR A 102 -2.39 -11.12 -15.84
C THR A 102 -1.68 -10.48 -14.64
N ALA A 103 -1.86 -9.18 -14.42
CA ALA A 103 -1.28 -8.52 -13.25
C ALA A 103 -1.80 -9.14 -11.95
N LEU A 104 -0.97 -9.12 -10.93
CA LEU A 104 -1.30 -9.63 -9.60
C LEU A 104 -1.71 -8.46 -8.70
N ILE A 105 -2.87 -8.61 -8.04
CA ILE A 105 -3.40 -7.60 -7.11
C ILE A 105 -3.83 -8.26 -5.80
N GLY A 106 -4.23 -7.45 -4.84
CA GLY A 106 -4.74 -7.94 -3.57
C GLY A 106 -3.66 -8.07 -2.51
N SER A 107 -3.45 -9.25 -1.94
CA SER A 107 -2.64 -9.42 -0.73
C SER A 107 -3.06 -8.43 0.36
N ILE A 108 -4.39 -8.27 0.53
CA ILE A 108 -4.97 -7.40 1.55
C ILE A 108 -4.79 -8.11 2.88
N GLY A 109 -3.80 -7.67 3.63
CA GLY A 109 -3.40 -8.31 4.87
C GLY A 109 -2.13 -7.70 5.46
N VAL A 110 -1.83 -8.07 6.69
CA VAL A 110 -0.68 -7.59 7.45
C VAL A 110 0.10 -8.77 8.00
N ILE A 111 1.41 -8.76 7.83
CA ILE A 111 2.30 -9.76 8.41
C ILE A 111 3.43 -9.09 9.20
N TYR A 112 3.86 -9.74 10.26
CA TYR A 112 5.10 -9.45 10.95
C TYR A 112 5.91 -10.73 11.12
N LEU A 113 7.12 -10.74 10.59
CA LEU A 113 8.01 -11.89 10.67
C LEU A 113 9.10 -11.60 11.70
N ARG A 114 9.26 -12.53 12.66
CA ARG A 114 10.29 -12.49 13.67
C ARG A 114 10.95 -13.87 13.79
N PRO A 115 12.28 -13.97 13.63
CA PRO A 115 12.98 -15.20 13.95
C PRO A 115 12.93 -15.43 15.47
N ILE A 116 12.84 -16.68 15.93
CA ILE A 116 13.03 -17.07 17.33
C ILE A 116 14.29 -17.93 17.35
N LEU A 117 15.37 -17.39 17.91
CA LEU A 117 16.69 -18.00 17.89
C LEU A 117 17.09 -18.61 19.25
N GLU A 118 16.18 -18.68 20.22
CA GLU A 118 16.40 -19.14 21.58
C GLU A 118 17.21 -20.46 21.64
N GLN A 119 16.77 -21.49 20.91
CA GLN A 119 17.43 -22.79 20.89
C GLN A 119 18.81 -22.74 20.21
N LEU A 120 18.99 -21.91 19.19
CA LEU A 120 20.28 -21.74 18.52
C LEU A 120 21.27 -21.05 19.47
N LEU A 121 20.86 -19.99 20.13
CA LEU A 121 21.69 -19.23 21.07
C LEU A 121 22.14 -20.12 22.22
N THR A 122 21.25 -20.90 22.79
CA THR A 122 21.59 -21.88 23.84
C THR A 122 22.63 -22.90 23.34
N LYS A 123 22.49 -23.42 22.12
CA LYS A 123 23.45 -24.39 21.54
C LYS A 123 24.87 -23.81 21.37
N VAL A 124 24.99 -22.52 21.11
CA VAL A 124 26.29 -21.84 20.92
C VAL A 124 26.77 -21.14 22.18
N GLY A 125 26.08 -21.30 23.32
CA GLY A 125 26.48 -20.77 24.61
C GLY A 125 26.31 -19.26 24.76
N ILE A 126 25.34 -18.67 24.08
CA ILE A 126 25.03 -17.24 24.17
C ILE A 126 23.74 -17.05 24.97
N ASP A 127 23.85 -16.31 26.08
CA ASP A 127 22.74 -15.90 26.93
C ASP A 127 22.53 -14.39 26.89
N PHE A 128 21.27 -13.96 27.03
CA PHE A 128 20.91 -12.56 27.11
C PHE A 128 20.38 -12.20 28.50
N SER A 129 21.03 -11.22 29.16
CA SER A 129 20.47 -10.58 30.34
C SER A 129 19.67 -9.36 29.93
N VAL A 130 18.36 -9.36 30.19
CA VAL A 130 17.46 -8.29 29.79
C VAL A 130 17.01 -7.48 31.02
N TYR A 131 17.38 -6.21 31.06
CA TYR A 131 16.89 -5.25 32.02
C TYR A 131 15.88 -4.32 31.32
N LYS A 132 14.62 -4.30 31.76
CA LYS A 132 13.54 -3.57 31.09
C LYS A 132 12.65 -2.81 32.07
N SER A 133 12.14 -1.66 31.64
CA SER A 133 11.26 -0.80 32.42
C SER A 133 9.77 -1.12 32.25
N GLY A 134 9.40 -2.10 31.43
CA GLY A 134 8.01 -2.48 31.19
C GLY A 134 7.90 -3.92 30.75
N GLU A 135 6.81 -4.59 31.13
CA GLU A 135 6.58 -6.02 30.89
C GLU A 135 6.75 -6.38 29.40
N PHE A 136 6.19 -5.59 28.50
CA PHE A 136 6.15 -5.86 27.05
C PHE A 136 7.27 -5.21 26.24
N LYS A 137 8.28 -4.58 26.92
CA LYS A 137 9.31 -3.81 26.20
C LYS A 137 10.16 -4.66 25.26
N ASP A 138 10.30 -5.96 25.55
CA ASP A 138 11.05 -6.95 24.79
C ASP A 138 10.17 -8.00 24.09
N MET A 139 8.87 -7.76 23.98
CA MET A 139 7.92 -8.72 23.38
C MET A 139 8.24 -9.11 21.94
N THR A 140 9.06 -8.31 21.24
CA THR A 140 9.53 -8.60 19.87
C THR A 140 10.95 -9.14 19.83
N GLY A 141 11.57 -9.42 20.98
CA GLY A 141 12.95 -9.93 21.06
C GLY A 141 13.09 -11.31 20.41
N PHE A 142 14.14 -11.49 19.59
CA PHE A 142 14.41 -12.73 18.86
C PHE A 142 15.09 -13.82 19.71
N TRP A 143 15.60 -13.45 20.88
CA TRP A 143 16.42 -14.31 21.77
C TRP A 143 15.60 -15.25 22.65
N ARG A 144 14.30 -15.12 22.67
CA ARG A 144 13.38 -15.98 23.42
C ARG A 144 12.04 -16.14 22.71
N SER A 145 11.33 -17.19 23.06
CA SER A 145 9.95 -17.36 22.63
C SER A 145 9.02 -16.31 23.30
N PRO A 146 7.99 -15.83 22.64
CA PRO A 146 7.00 -14.95 23.24
C PRO A 146 6.13 -15.73 24.22
N THR A 147 5.61 -15.07 25.23
CA THR A 147 4.51 -15.58 26.05
C THR A 147 3.19 -15.49 25.27
N ASP A 148 2.18 -16.27 25.71
CA ASP A 148 0.82 -16.20 25.12
C ASP A 148 0.26 -14.78 25.21
N ARG A 149 0.48 -14.09 26.32
CA ARG A 149 0.01 -12.73 26.54
C ARG A 149 0.69 -11.71 25.60
N GLU A 150 1.98 -11.89 25.34
CA GLU A 150 2.71 -11.06 24.35
C GLU A 150 2.21 -11.35 22.92
N SER A 151 1.98 -12.61 22.60
CA SER A 151 1.45 -13.04 21.31
C SER A 151 0.06 -12.44 21.04
N GLN A 152 -0.83 -12.49 22.03
CA GLN A 152 -2.17 -11.88 21.94
C GLN A 152 -2.08 -10.37 21.76
N LYS A 153 -1.23 -9.68 22.54
CA LYS A 153 -1.02 -8.23 22.39
C LYS A 153 -0.51 -7.86 21.01
N PHE A 154 0.46 -8.63 20.51
CA PHE A 154 1.03 -8.35 19.20
C PHE A 154 0.03 -8.64 18.07
N GLN A 155 -0.75 -9.72 18.19
CA GLN A 155 -1.83 -10.01 17.24
C GLN A 155 -2.85 -8.87 17.21
N GLY A 156 -3.23 -8.31 18.35
CA GLY A 156 -4.13 -7.14 18.38
C GLY A 156 -3.60 -5.93 17.61
N LEU A 157 -2.28 -5.66 17.63
CA LEU A 157 -1.69 -4.60 16.80
C LEU A 157 -1.78 -4.93 15.30
N ILE A 158 -1.58 -6.18 14.92
CA ILE A 158 -1.74 -6.63 13.53
C ILE A 158 -3.19 -6.47 13.08
N ASP A 159 -4.14 -6.82 13.94
CA ASP A 159 -5.57 -6.72 13.65
C ASP A 159 -6.00 -5.25 13.47
N GLU A 160 -5.50 -4.32 14.30
CA GLU A 160 -5.76 -2.88 14.15
C GLU A 160 -5.24 -2.32 12.81
N ILE A 161 -4.03 -2.74 12.39
CA ILE A 161 -3.46 -2.31 11.10
C ILE A 161 -4.24 -2.94 9.94
N PHE A 162 -4.69 -4.19 10.10
CA PHE A 162 -5.52 -4.89 9.11
C PHE A 162 -6.89 -4.21 8.96
N ASP A 163 -7.54 -3.84 10.06
CA ASP A 163 -8.80 -3.11 10.04
C ASP A 163 -8.70 -1.79 9.29
N ASN A 164 -7.60 -1.07 9.46
CA ASN A 164 -7.30 0.12 8.66
C ASN A 164 -7.18 -0.19 7.16
N PHE A 165 -6.53 -1.29 6.80
CA PHE A 165 -6.41 -1.68 5.39
C PHE A 165 -7.78 -2.01 4.79
N VAL A 166 -8.59 -2.79 5.52
CA VAL A 166 -9.97 -3.10 5.10
C VAL A 166 -10.78 -1.83 4.87
N ALA A 167 -10.72 -0.87 5.80
CA ALA A 167 -11.41 0.40 5.67
C ALA A 167 -10.96 1.21 4.43
N VAL A 168 -9.66 1.26 4.15
CA VAL A 168 -9.13 1.92 2.95
C VAL A 168 -9.63 1.26 1.66
N VAL A 169 -9.71 -0.06 1.62
CA VAL A 169 -10.24 -0.78 0.46
C VAL A 169 -11.74 -0.55 0.33
N ALA A 170 -12.49 -0.64 1.42
CA ALA A 170 -13.94 -0.42 1.42
C ALA A 170 -14.29 0.97 0.91
N ASP A 171 -13.61 2.00 1.42
CA ASP A 171 -13.81 3.40 1.01
C ASP A 171 -13.37 3.61 -0.45
N GLY A 172 -12.14 3.25 -0.79
CA GLY A 172 -11.56 3.50 -2.11
C GLY A 172 -12.22 2.71 -3.24
N ARG A 173 -12.91 1.61 -2.92
CA ARG A 173 -13.62 0.76 -3.90
C ARG A 173 -15.14 0.83 -3.79
N SER A 174 -15.68 1.62 -2.86
CA SER A 174 -17.10 1.72 -2.55
C SER A 174 -17.73 0.33 -2.29
N LEU A 175 -17.04 -0.51 -1.52
CA LEU A 175 -17.45 -1.85 -1.16
C LEU A 175 -17.83 -1.92 0.32
N ASP A 176 -18.75 -2.84 0.66
CA ASP A 176 -19.07 -3.11 2.06
C ASP A 176 -17.87 -3.69 2.82
N ASP A 177 -17.61 -3.22 4.05
CA ASP A 177 -16.56 -3.72 4.94
C ASP A 177 -16.63 -5.25 5.10
N SER A 178 -17.85 -5.79 5.30
CA SER A 178 -18.08 -7.22 5.43
C SER A 178 -17.73 -8.02 4.17
N PHE A 179 -17.87 -7.43 2.99
CA PHE A 179 -17.46 -8.04 1.72
C PHE A 179 -15.93 -7.97 1.59
N VAL A 180 -15.35 -6.81 1.88
CA VAL A 180 -13.88 -6.66 1.83
C VAL A 180 -13.20 -7.66 2.75
N ARG A 181 -13.68 -7.85 3.99
CA ARG A 181 -13.13 -8.86 4.92
C ARG A 181 -13.17 -10.27 4.37
N LYS A 182 -14.16 -10.64 3.56
CA LYS A 182 -14.24 -11.98 2.93
C LYS A 182 -13.17 -12.17 1.85
N VAL A 183 -12.78 -11.11 1.14
CA VAL A 183 -11.76 -11.18 0.09
C VAL A 183 -10.36 -10.83 0.60
N ALA A 184 -10.27 -10.20 1.76
CA ALA A 184 -9.03 -9.78 2.44
C ALA A 184 -8.40 -10.94 3.23
N THR A 185 -8.07 -12.03 2.54
CA THR A 185 -7.47 -13.24 3.13
C THR A 185 -5.93 -13.20 3.11
N GLY A 186 -5.32 -12.13 2.57
CA GLY A 186 -3.89 -12.05 2.31
C GLY A 186 -3.46 -12.71 0.99
N GLU A 187 -4.39 -13.31 0.26
CA GLU A 187 -4.11 -13.97 -1.03
C GLU A 187 -3.89 -12.91 -2.13
N VAL A 188 -2.98 -13.22 -3.06
CA VAL A 188 -2.86 -12.49 -4.33
C VAL A 188 -3.80 -13.12 -5.35
N MET A 189 -4.35 -12.31 -6.24
CA MET A 189 -5.21 -12.78 -7.33
C MET A 189 -4.87 -12.07 -8.63
N THR A 190 -5.31 -12.63 -9.76
CA THR A 190 -5.17 -11.94 -11.04
C THR A 190 -6.09 -10.72 -11.09
N ALA A 191 -5.70 -9.68 -11.83
CA ALA A 191 -6.54 -8.51 -12.04
C ALA A 191 -7.91 -8.86 -12.64
N GLN A 192 -8.00 -9.93 -13.45
CA GLN A 192 -9.28 -10.44 -13.95
C GLN A 192 -10.22 -10.88 -12.81
N ARG A 193 -9.70 -11.60 -11.81
CA ARG A 193 -10.48 -11.95 -10.61
C ARG A 193 -10.83 -10.70 -9.79
N GLY A 194 -9.86 -9.78 -9.68
CA GLY A 194 -10.06 -8.50 -9.00
C GLY A 194 -11.19 -7.66 -9.62
N LYS A 195 -11.28 -7.62 -10.94
CA LYS A 195 -12.38 -6.94 -11.64
C LYS A 195 -13.74 -7.59 -11.29
N ASN A 196 -13.79 -8.90 -11.25
CA ASN A 196 -15.04 -9.62 -10.94
C ASN A 196 -15.55 -9.36 -9.50
N CYS A 197 -14.68 -8.95 -8.58
CA CYS A 197 -15.05 -8.63 -7.19
C CYS A 197 -14.92 -7.13 -6.85
N GLY A 198 -14.79 -6.26 -7.85
CA GLY A 198 -14.80 -4.80 -7.65
C GLY A 198 -13.47 -4.20 -7.16
N LEU A 199 -12.40 -4.98 -7.11
CA LEU A 199 -11.07 -4.49 -6.71
C LEU A 199 -10.31 -3.81 -7.85
N VAL A 200 -10.72 -4.02 -9.10
CA VAL A 200 -10.20 -3.37 -10.32
C VAL A 200 -11.37 -2.89 -11.14
N ASP A 201 -11.27 -1.72 -11.74
CA ASP A 201 -12.34 -1.15 -12.58
C ASP A 201 -12.25 -1.65 -14.01
N GLU A 202 -11.05 -1.55 -14.60
CA GLU A 202 -10.86 -1.87 -16.00
C GLU A 202 -9.62 -2.74 -16.24
N LEU A 203 -9.76 -3.65 -17.19
CA LEU A 203 -8.61 -4.38 -17.73
C LEU A 203 -8.11 -3.67 -18.96
N GLY A 204 -6.86 -3.26 -18.95
CA GLY A 204 -6.25 -2.50 -20.03
C GLY A 204 -4.79 -2.23 -19.77
N ASP A 205 -4.14 -1.61 -20.74
CA ASP A 205 -2.76 -1.20 -20.61
C ASP A 205 -2.61 0.26 -20.14
N PHE A 206 -1.38 0.75 -20.06
CA PHE A 206 -1.10 2.13 -19.65
C PHE A 206 -1.72 3.17 -20.59
N LYS A 207 -1.81 2.84 -21.88
CA LYS A 207 -2.36 3.74 -22.88
C LYS A 207 -3.87 3.91 -22.67
N ASP A 208 -4.58 2.83 -22.35
CA ASP A 208 -6.01 2.88 -22.03
C ASP A 208 -6.28 3.80 -20.82
N ALA A 209 -5.49 3.68 -19.77
CA ALA A 209 -5.57 4.54 -18.59
C ALA A 209 -5.22 6.01 -18.90
N LEU A 210 -4.28 6.24 -19.82
CA LEU A 210 -3.85 7.58 -20.23
C LEU A 210 -4.88 8.28 -21.11
N GLU A 211 -5.60 7.53 -21.94
CA GLU A 211 -6.65 8.09 -22.83
C GLU A 211 -7.93 8.40 -22.06
N ASP A 212 -8.18 7.74 -20.93
CA ASP A 212 -9.39 7.91 -20.11
C ASP A 212 -9.26 9.04 -19.07
N VAL A 213 -8.06 9.41 -18.65
CA VAL A 213 -7.80 10.45 -17.65
C VAL A 213 -7.73 11.86 -18.27
#